data_899929f19470445fa992a5d780fad85f
#
_entry.id   899929f19470445fa992a5d780fad85f
#
_cell.length_a   1.000
_cell.length_b   1.000
_cell.length_c   1.000
_cell.angle_alpha   90.00
_cell.angle_beta   90.00
_cell.angle_gamma   90.00
#
_symmetry.space_group_name_H-M   'P 1'
#
loop_
_entity.id
_entity.type
_entity.pdbx_description
1 polymer ?
#
loop_
_entity_poly.entity_id
_entity_poly.type
_entity_poly.pdbx_seq_one_letter_code
_entity_poly.pdbx_strand_id
1 'polypeptide(L)'
;MTAAAADLVTPAETQYRKAITAGVIGNVLEWYDFGVYGYLVPTISQLFFPSGDPTVSLLSTFAVFGVGFVMRPVGSILFGIYGDRHGRRKALSTVIFVMALATFAMGLLPTYAQVGLLAPALLVVVRLFQGLSAGGEWGGSTAYIVEFAPPARRGFFGSWQLVGVGGGFLLGSLTAALLNTSLSQTDRLAWGWRLPFLFGITVGIVGAYLRWRLTETPRYSEIEEQGAVATAPLAEAFKRYPRETLLAFGVTLHNTVAYYIALVYMTSYMSSVGKLTQSTALWIGTSCLAVFVLLLPFMGWLSDRLGRRPLLIVSCIGYALLGYPFFLMAASGNVGLAITAQLLMVLLYVPYAGACPAFYAEIFPTRVRYTALSIGYNIAVAIFGGFAPFIATFLVRVTGNNHAPAFYVIAAAIVTLVILLRTRETAFAPLR
;
A
#
# COMPACT_ATOMS: atom_id res chain seq x y z
N MET A 1 20.93 8.83 47.59
CA MET A 1 20.88 7.45 47.04
C MET A 1 19.70 7.38 46.07
N THR A 2 19.93 7.73 44.83
CA THR A 2 18.97 7.64 43.74
C THR A 2 19.48 6.53 42.81
N ALA A 3 18.99 5.31 43.01
CA ALA A 3 19.24 4.20 42.11
C ALA A 3 18.42 4.45 40.83
N ALA A 4 19.14 4.54 39.74
CA ALA A 4 18.58 4.60 38.40
C ALA A 4 17.61 3.40 38.22
N ALA A 5 16.33 3.71 38.00
CA ALA A 5 15.38 2.75 37.44
C ALA A 5 15.84 2.45 36.01
N ALA A 6 16.72 1.46 35.89
CA ALA A 6 16.96 0.83 34.59
C ALA A 6 15.61 0.27 34.14
N ASP A 7 15.07 0.81 33.06
CA ASP A 7 13.88 0.29 32.39
C ASP A 7 14.09 -1.17 32.05
N LEU A 8 13.67 -2.06 32.95
CA LEU A 8 13.60 -3.49 32.71
C LEU A 8 12.47 -3.72 31.70
N VAL A 9 12.84 -3.67 30.42
CA VAL A 9 11.93 -4.03 29.31
C VAL A 9 11.41 -5.44 29.60
N THR A 10 10.11 -5.56 29.84
CA THR A 10 9.51 -6.88 30.13
C THR A 10 9.67 -7.82 28.93
N PRO A 11 9.75 -9.15 29.15
CA PRO A 11 9.82 -10.11 28.04
C PRO A 11 8.73 -9.92 26.98
N ALA A 12 7.52 -9.54 27.39
CA ALA A 12 6.40 -9.18 26.52
C ALA A 12 6.71 -7.95 25.67
N GLU A 13 7.29 -6.91 26.23
CA GLU A 13 7.62 -5.67 25.51
C GLU A 13 8.73 -5.89 24.48
N THR A 14 9.69 -6.76 24.78
CA THR A 14 10.73 -7.18 23.85
C THR A 14 10.15 -7.97 22.67
N GLN A 15 9.15 -8.83 22.89
CA GLN A 15 8.45 -9.55 21.83
C GLN A 15 7.64 -8.62 20.93
N TYR A 16 6.94 -7.61 21.48
CA TYR A 16 6.23 -6.61 20.68
C TYR A 16 7.15 -5.84 19.75
N ARG A 17 8.24 -5.31 20.27
CA ARG A 17 9.22 -4.55 19.48
C ARG A 17 9.79 -5.38 18.33
N LYS A 18 10.15 -6.63 18.57
CA LYS A 18 10.64 -7.56 17.54
C LYS A 18 9.58 -7.81 16.46
N ALA A 19 8.34 -8.07 16.86
CA ALA A 19 7.24 -8.34 15.95
C ALA A 19 6.91 -7.15 15.04
N ILE A 20 6.83 -5.95 15.62
CA ILE A 20 6.56 -4.71 14.87
C ILE A 20 7.72 -4.43 13.92
N THR A 21 8.96 -4.49 14.39
CA THR A 21 10.14 -4.22 13.56
C THR A 21 10.19 -5.17 12.36
N ALA A 22 9.93 -6.44 12.57
CA ALA A 22 9.92 -7.44 11.49
C ALA A 22 8.77 -7.20 10.48
N GLY A 23 7.57 -6.89 10.98
CA GLY A 23 6.41 -6.56 10.14
C GLY A 23 6.64 -5.28 9.33
N VAL A 24 7.17 -4.22 9.97
CA VAL A 24 7.48 -2.94 9.30
C VAL A 24 8.53 -3.13 8.22
N ILE A 25 9.64 -3.79 8.53
CA ILE A 25 10.72 -4.02 7.55
C ILE A 25 10.21 -4.85 6.37
N GLY A 26 9.45 -5.92 6.61
CA GLY A 26 8.85 -6.73 5.55
C GLY A 26 7.97 -5.90 4.61
N ASN A 27 7.08 -5.08 5.18
CA ASN A 27 6.23 -4.18 4.40
C ASN A 27 7.04 -3.12 3.62
N VAL A 28 8.09 -2.52 4.22
CA VAL A 28 8.96 -1.57 3.51
C VAL A 28 9.53 -2.21 2.25
N LEU A 29 9.99 -3.46 2.35
CA LEU A 29 10.63 -4.17 1.25
C LEU A 29 9.63 -4.50 0.14
N GLU A 30 8.43 -4.97 0.50
CA GLU A 30 7.36 -5.28 -0.45
C GLU A 30 6.88 -4.02 -1.19
N TRP A 31 6.62 -2.94 -0.45
CA TRP A 31 6.02 -1.74 -1.02
C TRP A 31 7.02 -0.81 -1.72
N TYR A 32 8.31 -1.01 -1.52
CA TYR A 32 9.36 -0.34 -2.29
C TYR A 32 9.20 -0.59 -3.80
N ASP A 33 8.97 -1.84 -4.19
CA ASP A 33 8.84 -2.24 -5.59
C ASP A 33 7.65 -1.58 -6.28
N PHE A 34 6.49 -1.59 -5.60
CA PHE A 34 5.30 -0.89 -6.10
C PHE A 34 5.51 0.62 -6.16
N GLY A 35 6.22 1.19 -5.18
CA GLY A 35 6.57 2.60 -5.14
C GLY A 35 7.48 3.00 -6.31
N VAL A 36 8.58 2.29 -6.51
CA VAL A 36 9.52 2.57 -7.62
C VAL A 36 8.81 2.57 -8.95
N TYR A 37 8.00 1.54 -9.24
CA TYR A 37 7.25 1.50 -10.49
C TYR A 37 6.28 2.69 -10.60
N GLY A 38 5.50 2.97 -9.56
CA GLY A 38 4.51 4.04 -9.55
C GLY A 38 5.11 5.43 -9.83
N TYR A 39 6.29 5.73 -9.26
CA TYR A 39 6.95 7.01 -9.45
C TYR A 39 7.80 7.09 -10.73
N LEU A 40 8.18 5.95 -11.31
CA LEU A 40 8.85 5.90 -12.60
C LEU A 40 7.89 5.70 -13.79
N VAL A 41 6.57 5.71 -13.58
CA VAL A 41 5.57 5.58 -14.65
C VAL A 41 5.84 6.48 -15.86
N PRO A 42 6.16 7.78 -15.72
CA PRO A 42 6.47 8.61 -16.88
C PRO A 42 7.71 8.16 -17.67
N THR A 43 8.70 7.55 -17.02
CA THR A 43 9.90 6.98 -17.66
C THR A 43 9.58 5.64 -18.31
N ILE A 44 8.88 4.75 -17.58
CA ILE A 44 8.49 3.42 -18.07
C ILE A 44 7.55 3.54 -19.27
N SER A 45 6.65 4.53 -19.28
CA SER A 45 5.71 4.74 -20.38
C SER A 45 6.43 5.02 -21.70
N GLN A 46 7.51 5.80 -21.69
CA GLN A 46 8.32 6.10 -22.88
C GLN A 46 9.12 4.89 -23.35
N LEU A 47 9.59 4.04 -22.44
CA LEU A 47 10.49 2.93 -22.74
C LEU A 47 9.76 1.66 -23.18
N PHE A 48 8.56 1.41 -22.65
CA PHE A 48 7.82 0.17 -22.87
C PHE A 48 6.55 0.33 -23.69
N PHE A 49 5.95 1.52 -23.69
CA PHE A 49 4.69 1.83 -24.38
C PHE A 49 4.81 3.10 -25.24
N PRO A 50 5.81 3.21 -26.13
CA PRO A 50 5.92 4.40 -26.97
C PRO A 50 4.67 4.52 -27.86
N SER A 51 4.03 5.69 -27.82
CA SER A 51 2.86 6.02 -28.63
C SER A 51 2.96 7.47 -29.10
N GLY A 52 2.32 7.79 -30.23
CA GLY A 52 2.17 9.18 -30.67
C GLY A 52 1.33 10.05 -29.71
N ASP A 53 0.55 9.42 -28.81
CA ASP A 53 -0.23 10.07 -27.77
C ASP A 53 0.37 9.72 -26.39
N PRO A 54 0.97 10.69 -25.67
CA PRO A 54 1.54 10.46 -24.35
C PRO A 54 0.53 9.93 -23.33
N THR A 55 -0.77 10.28 -23.46
CA THR A 55 -1.82 9.79 -22.56
C THR A 55 -2.05 8.29 -22.73
N VAL A 56 -1.96 7.77 -23.96
CA VAL A 56 -2.07 6.33 -24.24
C VAL A 56 -0.91 5.58 -23.61
N SER A 57 0.31 6.12 -23.70
CA SER A 57 1.49 5.55 -23.05
C SER A 57 1.34 5.47 -21.52
N LEU A 58 0.85 6.54 -20.89
CA LEU A 58 0.58 6.58 -19.46
C LEU A 58 -0.52 5.60 -19.06
N LEU A 59 -1.63 5.54 -19.80
CA LEU A 59 -2.73 4.61 -19.55
C LEU A 59 -2.25 3.16 -19.60
N SER A 60 -1.47 2.78 -20.61
CA SER A 60 -0.92 1.44 -20.74
C SER A 60 -0.02 1.09 -19.55
N THR A 61 0.82 2.03 -19.12
CA THR A 61 1.72 1.83 -17.98
C THR A 61 0.95 1.71 -16.65
N PHE A 62 -0.08 2.51 -16.44
CA PHE A 62 -0.94 2.39 -15.27
C PHE A 62 -1.84 1.15 -15.31
N ALA A 63 -2.24 0.67 -16.49
CA ALA A 63 -2.93 -0.61 -16.62
C ALA A 63 -2.04 -1.76 -16.11
N VAL A 64 -0.76 -1.78 -16.51
CA VAL A 64 0.21 -2.78 -16.05
C VAL A 64 0.51 -2.63 -14.55
N PHE A 65 0.50 -1.42 -14.01
CA PHE A 65 0.53 -1.22 -12.55
C PHE A 65 -0.63 -1.95 -11.87
N GLY A 66 -1.85 -1.77 -12.38
CA GLY A 66 -3.06 -2.39 -11.86
C GLY A 66 -3.06 -3.93 -11.99
N VAL A 67 -2.52 -4.47 -13.10
CA VAL A 67 -2.40 -5.92 -13.33
C VAL A 67 -1.66 -6.63 -12.21
N GLY A 68 -0.61 -6.02 -11.65
CA GLY A 68 0.09 -6.54 -10.48
C GLY A 68 -0.85 -6.77 -9.29
N PHE A 69 -1.86 -5.91 -9.10
CA PHE A 69 -2.80 -6.06 -7.99
C PHE A 69 -3.85 -7.15 -8.21
N VAL A 70 -4.20 -7.46 -9.47
CA VAL A 70 -5.16 -8.53 -9.79
C VAL A 70 -4.66 -9.90 -9.34
N MET A 71 -3.34 -10.12 -9.33
CA MET A 71 -2.75 -11.38 -8.90
C MET A 71 -2.66 -11.54 -7.37
N ARG A 72 -2.91 -10.50 -6.58
CA ARG A 72 -2.83 -10.57 -5.10
C ARG A 72 -3.83 -11.58 -4.50
N PRO A 73 -5.12 -11.62 -4.87
CA PRO A 73 -6.03 -12.66 -4.40
C PRO A 73 -5.55 -14.08 -4.73
N VAL A 74 -5.02 -14.29 -5.94
CA VAL A 74 -4.45 -15.58 -6.36
C VAL A 74 -3.24 -15.96 -5.51
N GLY A 75 -2.34 -15.01 -5.29
CA GLY A 75 -1.17 -15.16 -4.43
C GLY A 75 -1.54 -15.50 -2.99
N SER A 76 -2.57 -14.85 -2.44
CA SER A 76 -3.08 -15.15 -1.09
C SER A 76 -3.50 -16.61 -0.94
N ILE A 77 -4.15 -17.18 -1.96
CA ILE A 77 -4.59 -18.57 -1.95
C ILE A 77 -3.39 -19.50 -2.08
N LEU A 78 -2.52 -19.29 -3.05
CA LEU A 78 -1.37 -20.16 -3.33
C LEU A 78 -0.39 -20.20 -2.16
N PHE A 79 0.02 -19.04 -1.66
CA PHE A 79 0.95 -18.95 -0.53
C PHE A 79 0.30 -19.27 0.81
N GLY A 80 -1.03 -19.10 0.94
CA GLY A 80 -1.80 -19.62 2.08
C GLY A 80 -1.71 -21.13 2.15
N ILE A 81 -2.05 -21.86 1.08
CA ILE A 81 -1.95 -23.33 0.99
C ILE A 81 -0.51 -23.80 1.20
N TYR A 82 0.45 -23.10 0.59
CA TYR A 82 1.87 -23.46 0.76
C TYR A 82 2.32 -23.28 2.22
N GLY A 83 1.89 -22.20 2.89
CA GLY A 83 2.19 -21.91 4.28
C GLY A 83 1.57 -22.92 5.26
N ASP A 84 0.35 -23.37 4.98
CA ASP A 84 -0.34 -24.36 5.79
C ASP A 84 0.32 -25.76 5.67
N ARG A 85 0.92 -26.07 4.50
CA ARG A 85 1.59 -27.36 4.26
C ARG A 85 3.05 -27.40 4.68
N HIS A 86 3.79 -26.28 4.59
CA HIS A 86 5.25 -26.25 4.75
C HIS A 86 5.72 -25.32 5.88
N GLY A 87 4.79 -24.69 6.59
CA GLY A 87 5.03 -23.70 7.64
C GLY A 87 5.06 -22.26 7.13
N ARG A 88 4.54 -21.35 7.94
CA ARG A 88 4.39 -19.91 7.59
C ARG A 88 5.73 -19.24 7.32
N ARG A 89 6.76 -19.57 8.07
CA ARG A 89 8.13 -19.05 7.88
C ARG A 89 8.66 -19.35 6.48
N LYS A 90 8.51 -20.60 5.99
CA LYS A 90 8.96 -21.00 4.65
C LYS A 90 8.16 -20.26 3.57
N ALA A 91 6.84 -20.16 3.72
CA ALA A 91 5.98 -19.47 2.80
C ALA A 91 6.37 -17.99 2.67
N LEU A 92 6.52 -17.28 3.78
CA LEU A 92 6.91 -15.88 3.80
C LEU A 92 8.31 -15.63 3.22
N SER A 93 9.27 -16.52 3.47
CA SER A 93 10.60 -16.42 2.87
C SER A 93 10.57 -16.63 1.36
N THR A 94 9.73 -17.56 0.87
CA THR A 94 9.55 -17.82 -0.56
C THR A 94 8.90 -16.61 -1.25
N VAL A 95 7.89 -16.00 -0.63
CA VAL A 95 7.22 -14.77 -1.12
C VAL A 95 8.24 -13.66 -1.33
N ILE A 96 9.07 -13.35 -0.33
CA ILE A 96 10.09 -12.30 -0.45
C ILE A 96 11.11 -12.63 -1.54
N PHE A 97 11.55 -13.88 -1.63
CA PHE A 97 12.50 -14.30 -2.65
C PHE A 97 11.93 -14.12 -4.06
N VAL A 98 10.69 -14.55 -4.29
CA VAL A 98 9.99 -14.37 -5.58
C VAL A 98 9.82 -12.88 -5.92
N MET A 99 9.45 -12.06 -4.93
CA MET A 99 9.33 -10.59 -5.11
C MET A 99 10.66 -9.97 -5.50
N ALA A 100 11.73 -10.26 -4.75
CA ALA A 100 13.07 -9.72 -5.02
C ALA A 100 13.59 -10.11 -6.40
N LEU A 101 13.39 -11.39 -6.79
CA LEU A 101 13.77 -11.87 -8.10
C LEU A 101 12.98 -11.19 -9.22
N ALA A 102 11.67 -11.02 -9.05
CA ALA A 102 10.82 -10.35 -10.02
C ALA A 102 11.22 -8.86 -10.17
N THR A 103 11.51 -8.17 -9.04
CA THR A 103 11.96 -6.77 -9.08
C THR A 103 13.33 -6.64 -9.76
N PHE A 104 14.26 -7.50 -9.43
CA PHE A 104 15.56 -7.54 -10.09
C PHE A 104 15.41 -7.80 -11.61
N ALA A 105 14.57 -8.77 -11.99
CA ALA A 105 14.28 -9.08 -13.38
C ALA A 105 13.71 -7.87 -14.13
N MET A 106 12.89 -7.04 -13.47
CA MET A 106 12.37 -5.80 -14.08
C MET A 106 13.50 -4.86 -14.52
N GLY A 107 14.55 -4.72 -13.71
CA GLY A 107 15.74 -3.93 -14.05
C GLY A 107 16.53 -4.46 -15.25
N LEU A 108 16.37 -5.75 -15.57
CA LEU A 108 17.06 -6.39 -16.70
C LEU A 108 16.22 -6.42 -17.99
N LEU A 109 14.96 -6.00 -17.95
CA LEU A 109 14.07 -6.07 -19.10
C LEU A 109 14.62 -5.27 -20.30
N PRO A 110 14.52 -5.82 -21.52
CA PRO A 110 14.77 -5.05 -22.73
C PRO A 110 13.63 -4.04 -22.97
N THR A 111 13.96 -2.90 -23.58
CA THR A 111 12.98 -1.86 -23.91
C THR A 111 12.24 -2.16 -25.22
N TYR A 112 11.17 -1.41 -25.49
CA TYR A 112 10.42 -1.54 -26.75
C TYR A 112 11.30 -1.29 -27.98
N ALA A 113 12.25 -0.36 -27.92
CA ALA A 113 13.17 -0.09 -29.00
C ALA A 113 14.08 -1.30 -29.34
N GLN A 114 14.32 -2.19 -28.37
CA GLN A 114 15.20 -3.36 -28.55
C GLN A 114 14.44 -4.59 -29.04
N VAL A 115 13.22 -4.86 -28.53
CA VAL A 115 12.50 -6.12 -28.78
C VAL A 115 11.03 -5.93 -29.14
N GLY A 116 10.58 -4.71 -29.44
CA GLY A 116 9.20 -4.41 -29.84
C GLY A 116 8.18 -4.82 -28.80
N LEU A 117 7.06 -5.43 -29.24
CA LEU A 117 5.95 -5.86 -28.38
C LEU A 117 6.31 -6.89 -27.29
N LEU A 118 7.46 -7.55 -27.42
CA LEU A 118 7.92 -8.47 -26.38
C LEU A 118 8.27 -7.73 -25.07
N ALA A 119 8.73 -6.47 -25.14
CA ALA A 119 9.05 -5.68 -23.96
C ALA A 119 7.87 -5.47 -23.02
N PRO A 120 6.71 -4.92 -23.46
CA PRO A 120 5.53 -4.80 -22.60
C PRO A 120 4.99 -6.16 -22.14
N ALA A 121 5.07 -7.22 -22.97
CA ALA A 121 4.64 -8.55 -22.56
C ALA A 121 5.49 -9.09 -21.37
N LEU A 122 6.80 -8.97 -21.45
CA LEU A 122 7.71 -9.33 -20.35
C LEU A 122 7.46 -8.48 -19.10
N LEU A 123 7.20 -7.18 -19.26
CA LEU A 123 6.87 -6.30 -18.15
C LEU A 123 5.59 -6.77 -17.43
N VAL A 124 4.54 -7.14 -18.17
CA VAL A 124 3.30 -7.70 -17.61
C VAL A 124 3.60 -8.99 -16.84
N VAL A 125 4.37 -9.92 -17.41
CA VAL A 125 4.73 -11.19 -16.74
C VAL A 125 5.43 -10.92 -15.40
N VAL A 126 6.42 -10.03 -15.37
CA VAL A 126 7.13 -9.67 -14.15
C VAL A 126 6.17 -9.06 -13.11
N ARG A 127 5.26 -8.18 -13.53
CA ARG A 127 4.25 -7.57 -12.66
C ARG A 127 3.25 -8.59 -12.09
N LEU A 128 2.90 -9.62 -12.85
CA LEU A 128 2.07 -10.73 -12.35
C LEU A 128 2.78 -11.50 -11.22
N PHE A 129 4.08 -11.78 -11.37
CA PHE A 129 4.86 -12.44 -10.31
C PHE A 129 5.00 -11.55 -9.05
N GLN A 130 5.23 -10.26 -9.21
CA GLN A 130 5.24 -9.32 -8.08
C GLN A 130 3.89 -9.29 -7.36
N GLY A 131 2.78 -9.21 -8.10
CA GLY A 131 1.44 -9.24 -7.53
C GLY A 131 1.11 -10.55 -6.81
N LEU A 132 1.52 -11.66 -7.39
CA LEU A 132 1.36 -12.98 -6.79
C LEU A 132 2.04 -13.05 -5.41
N SER A 133 3.27 -12.53 -5.31
CA SER A 133 4.03 -12.49 -4.05
C SER A 133 3.36 -11.61 -3.00
N ALA A 134 2.87 -10.42 -3.38
CA ALA A 134 2.31 -9.46 -2.45
C ALA A 134 0.95 -9.86 -1.82
N GLY A 135 0.32 -10.94 -2.33
CA GLY A 135 -1.06 -11.30 -1.95
C GLY A 135 -1.27 -11.74 -0.51
N GLY A 136 -0.29 -12.38 0.10
CA GLY A 136 -0.46 -13.03 1.42
C GLY A 136 -0.02 -12.19 2.63
N GLU A 137 0.69 -11.11 2.43
CA GLU A 137 1.43 -10.46 3.52
C GLU A 137 0.62 -9.43 4.31
N TRP A 138 -0.18 -8.61 3.65
CA TRP A 138 -0.83 -7.46 4.30
C TRP A 138 -1.81 -7.85 5.41
N GLY A 139 -2.70 -8.81 5.16
CA GLY A 139 -3.67 -9.27 6.14
C GLY A 139 -3.01 -9.96 7.34
N GLY A 140 -1.95 -10.73 7.08
CA GLY A 140 -1.20 -11.42 8.12
C GLY A 140 -0.44 -10.47 9.04
N SER A 141 0.28 -9.49 8.49
CA SER A 141 1.02 -8.51 9.28
C SER A 141 0.09 -7.60 10.09
N THR A 142 -1.06 -7.20 9.53
CA THR A 142 -2.07 -6.39 10.24
C THR A 142 -2.66 -7.15 11.42
N ALA A 143 -3.15 -8.37 11.20
CA ALA A 143 -3.71 -9.21 12.26
C ALA A 143 -2.66 -9.46 13.36
N TYR A 144 -1.44 -9.82 12.96
CA TYR A 144 -0.35 -10.10 13.88
C TYR A 144 -0.04 -8.90 14.79
N ILE A 145 0.19 -7.71 14.21
CA ILE A 145 0.54 -6.51 14.98
C ILE A 145 -0.59 -6.14 15.96
N VAL A 146 -1.85 -6.19 15.51
CA VAL A 146 -3.00 -5.77 16.34
C VAL A 146 -3.35 -6.80 17.41
N GLU A 147 -3.19 -8.10 17.15
CA GLU A 147 -3.46 -9.16 18.14
C GLU A 147 -2.46 -9.16 19.31
N PHE A 148 -1.21 -8.79 19.04
CA PHE A 148 -0.20 -8.63 20.11
C PHE A 148 -0.27 -7.26 20.81
N ALA A 149 -0.97 -6.27 20.23
CA ALA A 149 -1.04 -4.94 20.81
C ALA A 149 -1.87 -4.93 22.12
N PRO A 150 -1.44 -4.16 23.16
CA PRO A 150 -2.26 -3.91 24.33
C PRO A 150 -3.64 -3.36 23.92
N PRO A 151 -4.74 -3.79 24.55
CA PRO A 151 -6.10 -3.38 24.17
C PRO A 151 -6.30 -1.87 24.02
N ALA A 152 -5.66 -1.07 24.88
CA ALA A 152 -5.75 0.39 24.87
C ALA A 152 -4.86 1.08 23.81
N ARG A 153 -4.03 0.34 23.05
CA ARG A 153 -3.04 0.90 22.11
C ARG A 153 -3.04 0.21 20.75
N ARG A 154 -4.11 -0.45 20.38
CA ARG A 154 -4.23 -1.17 19.10
C ARG A 154 -4.09 -0.27 17.89
N GLY A 155 -4.61 0.97 17.95
CA GLY A 155 -4.46 1.97 16.90
C GLY A 155 -3.01 2.40 16.71
N PHE A 156 -2.35 2.74 17.82
CA PHE A 156 -0.93 3.11 17.78
C PHE A 156 -0.08 1.99 17.17
N PHE A 157 -0.19 0.77 17.66
CA PHE A 157 0.59 -0.35 17.14
C PHE A 157 0.16 -0.76 15.74
N GLY A 158 -1.15 -0.80 15.44
CA GLY A 158 -1.66 -1.10 14.12
C GLY A 158 -1.20 -0.12 13.04
N SER A 159 -1.03 1.16 13.36
CA SER A 159 -0.55 2.18 12.42
C SER A 159 0.87 1.93 11.91
N TRP A 160 1.71 1.21 12.67
CA TRP A 160 3.06 0.82 12.24
C TRP A 160 3.05 -0.09 11.00
N GLN A 161 1.97 -0.83 10.77
CA GLN A 161 1.80 -1.57 9.53
C GLN A 161 1.84 -0.62 8.31
N LEU A 162 1.10 0.50 8.37
CA LEU A 162 1.12 1.51 7.30
C LEU A 162 2.39 2.39 7.31
N VAL A 163 3.08 2.52 8.43
CA VAL A 163 4.44 3.09 8.45
C VAL A 163 5.37 2.25 7.57
N GLY A 164 5.27 0.93 7.62
CA GLY A 164 6.01 0.03 6.73
C GLY A 164 5.65 0.24 5.26
N VAL A 165 4.36 0.23 4.94
CA VAL A 165 3.85 0.48 3.57
C VAL A 165 4.31 1.85 3.05
N GLY A 166 4.03 2.91 3.81
CA GLY A 166 4.43 4.28 3.45
C GLY A 166 5.94 4.46 3.37
N GLY A 167 6.70 3.80 4.24
CA GLY A 167 8.16 3.77 4.21
C GLY A 167 8.72 3.18 2.92
N GLY A 168 8.11 2.08 2.42
CA GLY A 168 8.46 1.49 1.13
C GLY A 168 8.22 2.47 -0.02
N PHE A 169 7.03 3.07 -0.08
CA PHE A 169 6.71 4.11 -1.07
C PHE A 169 7.62 5.34 -0.94
N LEU A 170 7.98 5.75 0.28
CA LEU A 170 8.89 6.87 0.52
C LEU A 170 10.29 6.59 -0.04
N LEU A 171 10.82 5.41 0.20
CA LEU A 171 12.11 5.00 -0.38
C LEU A 171 12.03 4.96 -1.92
N GLY A 172 10.95 4.41 -2.50
CA GLY A 172 10.72 4.39 -3.94
C GLY A 172 10.61 5.79 -4.53
N SER A 173 9.86 6.69 -3.89
CA SER A 173 9.70 8.09 -4.31
C SER A 173 11.03 8.86 -4.21
N LEU A 174 11.73 8.72 -3.09
CA LEU A 174 13.04 9.34 -2.89
C LEU A 174 14.04 8.89 -3.94
N THR A 175 14.10 7.59 -4.24
CA THR A 175 14.97 7.04 -5.27
C THR A 175 14.63 7.63 -6.65
N ALA A 176 13.35 7.71 -7.01
CA ALA A 176 12.90 8.33 -8.25
C ALA A 176 13.24 9.83 -8.30
N ALA A 177 13.06 10.56 -7.20
CA ALA A 177 13.39 11.98 -7.11
C ALA A 177 14.89 12.22 -7.27
N LEU A 178 15.73 11.44 -6.58
CA LEU A 178 17.18 11.51 -6.70
C LEU A 178 17.66 11.22 -8.12
N LEU A 179 17.13 10.17 -8.78
CA LEU A 179 17.45 9.87 -10.18
C LEU A 179 17.08 11.01 -11.12
N ASN A 180 15.91 11.62 -10.93
CA ASN A 180 15.46 12.73 -11.76
C ASN A 180 16.28 14.01 -11.54
N THR A 181 16.88 14.19 -10.37
CA THR A 181 17.72 15.35 -10.05
C THR A 181 19.18 15.16 -10.48
N SER A 182 19.69 13.92 -10.32
CA SER A 182 21.12 13.64 -10.50
C SER A 182 21.51 13.22 -11.92
N LEU A 183 20.56 12.69 -12.71
CA LEU A 183 20.83 12.18 -14.05
C LEU A 183 20.16 13.04 -15.13
N SER A 184 20.85 13.20 -16.27
CA SER A 184 20.25 13.76 -17.47
C SER A 184 19.06 12.91 -17.95
N GLN A 185 18.16 13.49 -18.74
CA GLN A 185 17.05 12.72 -19.32
C GLN A 185 17.56 11.55 -20.18
N THR A 186 18.62 11.76 -20.92
CA THR A 186 19.26 10.72 -21.76
C THR A 186 19.75 9.56 -20.91
N ASP A 187 20.49 9.83 -19.83
CA ASP A 187 21.02 8.79 -18.95
C ASP A 187 19.90 8.04 -18.21
N ARG A 188 18.86 8.75 -17.76
CA ARG A 188 17.69 8.13 -17.13
C ARG A 188 17.00 7.14 -18.04
N LEU A 189 16.80 7.50 -19.32
CA LEU A 189 16.15 6.63 -20.31
C LEU A 189 17.08 5.52 -20.79
N ALA A 190 18.39 5.74 -20.85
CA ALA A 190 19.34 4.74 -21.30
C ALA A 190 19.56 3.62 -20.27
N TRP A 191 19.85 3.96 -19.02
CA TRP A 191 20.24 3.00 -17.98
C TRP A 191 19.75 3.34 -16.58
N GLY A 192 19.60 4.64 -16.24
CA GLY A 192 19.33 5.09 -14.88
C GLY A 192 18.06 4.50 -14.26
N TRP A 193 17.00 4.31 -15.07
CA TRP A 193 15.74 3.72 -14.61
C TRP A 193 15.87 2.28 -14.09
N ARG A 194 16.95 1.58 -14.49
CA ARG A 194 17.19 0.20 -14.07
C ARG A 194 17.69 0.10 -12.62
N LEU A 195 18.44 1.11 -12.16
CA LEU A 195 19.11 1.09 -10.87
C LEU A 195 18.18 0.80 -9.67
N PRO A 196 17.01 1.44 -9.54
CA PRO A 196 16.09 1.15 -8.43
C PRO A 196 15.63 -0.30 -8.40
N PHE A 197 15.36 -0.88 -9.55
CA PHE A 197 14.92 -2.27 -9.66
C PHE A 197 16.06 -3.25 -9.37
N LEU A 198 17.26 -2.98 -9.87
CA LEU A 198 18.44 -3.79 -9.55
C LEU A 198 18.80 -3.72 -8.07
N PHE A 199 18.61 -2.57 -7.43
CA PHE A 199 18.80 -2.42 -5.98
C PHE A 199 17.78 -3.24 -5.19
N GLY A 200 16.61 -3.55 -5.75
CA GLY A 200 15.57 -4.38 -5.15
C GLY A 200 16.07 -5.76 -4.70
N ILE A 201 17.08 -6.34 -5.35
CA ILE A 201 17.66 -7.61 -4.94
C ILE A 201 18.38 -7.50 -3.58
N THR A 202 19.11 -6.39 -3.34
CA THR A 202 19.77 -6.14 -2.04
C THR A 202 18.75 -6.03 -0.93
N VAL A 203 17.67 -5.31 -1.20
CA VAL A 203 16.53 -5.14 -0.31
C VAL A 203 15.89 -6.50 -0.01
N GLY A 204 15.69 -7.33 -1.03
CA GLY A 204 15.14 -8.69 -0.91
C GLY A 204 16.02 -9.64 -0.10
N ILE A 205 17.34 -9.61 -0.30
CA ILE A 205 18.29 -10.42 0.47
C ILE A 205 18.25 -10.06 1.95
N VAL A 206 18.25 -8.76 2.28
CA VAL A 206 18.13 -8.28 3.66
C VAL A 206 16.80 -8.72 4.27
N GLY A 207 15.70 -8.62 3.53
CA GLY A 207 14.39 -9.06 3.98
C GLY A 207 14.31 -10.57 4.25
N ALA A 208 14.82 -11.37 3.32
CA ALA A 208 14.88 -12.82 3.48
C ALA A 208 15.74 -13.23 4.68
N TYR A 209 16.90 -12.59 4.87
CA TYR A 209 17.80 -12.83 6.00
C TYR A 209 17.13 -12.50 7.34
N LEU A 210 16.47 -11.33 7.44
CA LEU A 210 15.78 -10.94 8.67
C LEU A 210 14.65 -11.89 9.01
N ARG A 211 13.86 -12.35 8.02
CA ARG A 211 12.80 -13.33 8.24
C ARG A 211 13.29 -14.71 8.57
N TRP A 212 14.42 -15.10 8.05
CA TRP A 212 15.02 -16.40 8.37
C TRP A 212 15.42 -16.51 9.84
N ARG A 213 15.67 -15.37 10.50
CA ARG A 213 15.97 -15.30 11.94
C ARG A 213 14.74 -15.17 12.85
N LEU A 214 13.53 -15.02 12.29
CA LEU A 214 12.30 -14.97 13.09
C LEU A 214 11.90 -16.38 13.55
N THR A 215 11.43 -16.47 14.79
CA THR A 215 10.77 -17.67 15.31
C THR A 215 9.32 -17.72 14.82
N GLU A 216 8.77 -18.94 14.70
CA GLU A 216 7.35 -19.15 14.43
C GLU A 216 6.50 -18.47 15.53
N THR A 217 5.29 -18.03 15.19
CA THR A 217 4.44 -17.34 16.18
C THR A 217 3.91 -18.33 17.21
N PRO A 218 3.94 -18.01 18.54
CA PRO A 218 3.46 -18.93 19.58
C PRO A 218 2.04 -19.44 19.31
N ARG A 219 1.18 -18.58 18.77
CA ARG A 219 -0.23 -18.90 18.50
C ARG A 219 -0.41 -19.83 17.29
N TYR A 220 0.48 -19.79 16.31
CA TYR A 220 0.47 -20.76 15.22
C TYR A 220 0.88 -22.14 15.73
N SER A 221 1.91 -22.21 16.58
CA SER A 221 2.33 -23.46 17.22
C SER A 221 1.19 -24.08 18.07
N GLU A 222 0.44 -23.25 18.80
CA GLU A 222 -0.74 -23.71 19.58
C GLU A 222 -1.86 -24.26 18.68
N ILE A 223 -2.15 -23.63 17.54
CA ILE A 223 -3.17 -24.07 16.59
C ILE A 223 -2.71 -25.31 15.83
N GLU A 224 -1.43 -25.42 15.51
CA GLU A 224 -0.82 -26.56 14.86
C GLU A 224 -0.83 -27.79 15.79
N GLU A 225 -0.48 -27.63 17.07
CA GLU A 225 -0.54 -28.66 18.10
C GLU A 225 -1.98 -29.15 18.37
N GLN A 226 -2.97 -28.26 18.26
CA GLN A 226 -4.40 -28.57 18.45
C GLN A 226 -5.09 -29.15 17.21
N GLY A 227 -4.41 -29.24 16.07
CA GLY A 227 -4.99 -29.72 14.80
C GLY A 227 -6.16 -28.85 14.29
N ALA A 228 -6.29 -27.59 14.77
CA ALA A 228 -7.43 -26.70 14.55
C ALA A 228 -7.24 -25.76 13.32
N VAL A 229 -6.31 -26.09 12.43
CA VAL A 229 -6.10 -25.33 11.19
C VAL A 229 -7.34 -25.44 10.30
N ALA A 230 -7.93 -24.29 9.93
CA ALA A 230 -9.16 -24.25 9.15
C ALA A 230 -8.97 -24.90 7.75
N THR A 231 -9.77 -25.90 7.45
CA THR A 231 -9.69 -26.64 6.17
C THR A 231 -10.25 -25.89 4.97
N ALA A 232 -11.13 -24.89 5.17
CA ALA A 232 -11.72 -24.07 4.11
C ALA A 232 -12.03 -22.63 4.55
N PRO A 233 -11.01 -21.82 4.92
CA PRO A 233 -11.22 -20.51 5.52
C PRO A 233 -11.90 -19.51 4.57
N LEU A 234 -11.72 -19.64 3.27
CA LEU A 234 -12.37 -18.81 2.23
C LEU A 234 -13.89 -18.97 2.22
N ALA A 235 -14.37 -20.23 2.21
CA ALA A 235 -15.80 -20.51 2.17
C ALA A 235 -16.49 -20.08 3.49
N GLU A 236 -15.80 -20.21 4.62
CA GLU A 236 -16.32 -19.79 5.93
C GLU A 236 -16.44 -18.26 6.02
N ALA A 237 -15.45 -17.51 5.53
CA ALA A 237 -15.48 -16.05 5.50
C ALA A 237 -16.70 -15.50 4.73
N PHE A 238 -16.97 -16.02 3.53
CA PHE A 238 -18.11 -15.57 2.72
C PHE A 238 -19.46 -16.06 3.23
N LYS A 239 -19.55 -17.30 3.74
CA LYS A 239 -20.82 -17.86 4.18
C LYS A 239 -21.24 -17.40 5.58
N ARG A 240 -20.29 -17.25 6.50
CA ARG A 240 -20.56 -16.99 7.92
C ARG A 240 -20.43 -15.52 8.32
N TYR A 241 -19.57 -14.76 7.61
CA TYR A 241 -19.28 -13.35 7.90
C TYR A 241 -19.41 -12.43 6.67
N PRO A 242 -20.50 -12.53 5.88
CA PRO A 242 -20.65 -11.75 4.65
C PRO A 242 -20.76 -10.25 4.91
N ARG A 243 -21.37 -9.85 6.04
CA ARG A 243 -21.54 -8.44 6.41
C ARG A 243 -20.21 -7.78 6.77
N GLU A 244 -19.40 -8.45 7.55
CA GLU A 244 -18.06 -7.98 7.95
C GLU A 244 -17.12 -7.91 6.75
N THR A 245 -17.19 -8.89 5.85
CA THR A 245 -16.41 -8.91 4.59
C THR A 245 -16.82 -7.75 3.67
N LEU A 246 -18.12 -7.50 3.51
CA LEU A 246 -18.63 -6.37 2.74
C LEU A 246 -18.29 -5.02 3.40
N LEU A 247 -18.31 -4.95 4.73
CA LEU A 247 -17.87 -3.76 5.46
C LEU A 247 -16.38 -3.49 5.22
N ALA A 248 -15.53 -4.51 5.32
CA ALA A 248 -14.11 -4.37 5.01
C ALA A 248 -13.87 -3.89 3.58
N PHE A 249 -14.58 -4.46 2.60
CA PHE A 249 -14.53 -4.02 1.21
C PHE A 249 -14.91 -2.54 1.06
N GLY A 250 -16.04 -2.12 1.65
CA GLY A 250 -16.54 -0.76 1.53
C GLY A 250 -15.66 0.29 2.23
N VAL A 251 -15.07 -0.07 3.38
CA VAL A 251 -14.10 0.79 4.07
C VAL A 251 -12.77 0.84 3.30
N THR A 252 -12.38 -0.24 2.64
CA THR A 252 -11.18 -0.26 1.80
C THR A 252 -11.33 0.62 0.57
N LEU A 253 -12.52 0.88 0.06
CA LEU A 253 -12.75 1.69 -1.13
C LEU A 253 -12.12 3.09 -1.00
N HIS A 254 -12.49 3.88 0.02
CA HIS A 254 -11.88 5.19 0.24
C HIS A 254 -10.40 5.07 0.61
N ASN A 255 -10.05 4.12 1.47
CA ASN A 255 -8.67 3.89 1.89
C ASN A 255 -7.72 3.76 0.69
N THR A 256 -8.07 2.89 -0.25
CA THR A 256 -7.19 2.58 -1.38
C THR A 256 -7.21 3.66 -2.45
N VAL A 257 -8.38 4.24 -2.77
CA VAL A 257 -8.49 5.34 -3.73
C VAL A 257 -7.74 6.57 -3.25
N ALA A 258 -7.95 6.99 -1.99
CA ALA A 258 -7.25 8.14 -1.41
C ALA A 258 -5.73 7.91 -1.38
N TYR A 259 -5.27 6.70 -0.98
CA TYR A 259 -3.85 6.35 -0.96
C TYR A 259 -3.19 6.51 -2.32
N TYR A 260 -3.71 5.78 -3.33
CA TYR A 260 -3.06 5.76 -4.65
C TYR A 260 -3.22 7.06 -5.42
N ILE A 261 -4.32 7.78 -5.23
CA ILE A 261 -4.48 9.10 -5.86
C ILE A 261 -3.56 10.13 -5.21
N ALA A 262 -3.61 10.29 -3.88
CA ALA A 262 -2.85 11.33 -3.20
C ALA A 262 -1.33 11.07 -3.19
N LEU A 263 -0.91 9.82 -3.04
CA LEU A 263 0.50 9.50 -2.80
C LEU A 263 1.22 8.98 -4.05
N VAL A 264 0.52 8.46 -5.06
CA VAL A 264 1.13 7.92 -6.28
C VAL A 264 0.75 8.72 -7.51
N TYR A 265 -0.55 8.84 -7.82
CA TYR A 265 -1.04 9.47 -9.04
C TYR A 265 -0.76 10.96 -9.10
N MET A 266 -0.88 11.66 -7.98
CA MET A 266 -0.76 13.12 -7.93
C MET A 266 0.59 13.62 -8.49
N THR A 267 1.68 12.87 -8.29
CA THR A 267 3.00 13.19 -8.87
C THR A 267 2.94 13.22 -10.41
N SER A 268 2.34 12.19 -11.02
CA SER A 268 2.16 12.15 -12.48
C SER A 268 1.15 13.20 -12.96
N TYR A 269 0.11 13.48 -12.19
CA TYR A 269 -0.90 14.48 -12.51
C TYR A 269 -0.31 15.90 -12.52
N MET A 270 0.46 16.27 -11.51
CA MET A 270 1.14 17.57 -11.44
C MET A 270 2.12 17.79 -12.60
N SER A 271 2.77 16.73 -13.09
CA SER A 271 3.68 16.86 -14.24
C SER A 271 2.94 16.85 -15.58
N SER A 272 1.95 16.00 -15.78
CA SER A 272 1.23 15.87 -17.07
C SER A 272 0.18 16.97 -17.28
N VAL A 273 -0.63 17.26 -16.28
CA VAL A 273 -1.71 18.25 -16.33
C VAL A 273 -1.25 19.60 -15.78
N GLY A 274 -0.65 19.62 -14.60
CA GLY A 274 -0.14 20.83 -13.94
C GLY A 274 1.10 21.43 -14.57
N LYS A 275 1.72 20.73 -15.55
CA LYS A 275 2.92 21.18 -16.30
C LYS A 275 4.12 21.52 -15.42
N LEU A 276 4.19 21.01 -14.20
CA LEU A 276 5.37 21.09 -13.38
C LEU A 276 6.47 20.16 -13.91
N THR A 277 7.74 20.49 -13.65
CA THR A 277 8.80 19.55 -13.98
C THR A 277 8.64 18.25 -13.19
N GLN A 278 9.04 17.14 -13.78
CA GLN A 278 8.92 15.83 -13.11
C GLN A 278 9.70 15.79 -11.80
N SER A 279 10.87 16.44 -11.76
CA SER A 279 11.68 16.56 -10.54
C SER A 279 10.90 17.31 -9.44
N THR A 280 10.29 18.45 -9.76
CA THR A 280 9.48 19.22 -8.79
C THR A 280 8.31 18.40 -8.27
N ALA A 281 7.55 17.74 -9.15
CA ALA A 281 6.42 16.90 -8.75
C ALA A 281 6.84 15.73 -7.86
N LEU A 282 7.99 15.09 -8.15
CA LEU A 282 8.54 14.01 -7.32
C LEU A 282 8.96 14.51 -5.94
N TRP A 283 9.62 15.68 -5.84
CA TRP A 283 10.02 16.23 -4.54
C TRP A 283 8.82 16.67 -3.69
N ILE A 284 7.78 17.23 -4.31
CA ILE A 284 6.51 17.51 -3.62
C ILE A 284 5.91 16.21 -3.07
N GLY A 285 5.78 15.18 -3.91
CA GLY A 285 5.26 13.88 -3.52
C GLY A 285 6.06 13.23 -2.40
N THR A 286 7.39 13.22 -2.52
CA THR A 286 8.31 12.65 -1.51
C THR A 286 8.17 13.36 -0.16
N SER A 287 8.13 14.71 -0.16
CA SER A 287 7.99 15.49 1.07
C SER A 287 6.62 15.26 1.74
N CYS A 288 5.54 15.24 0.97
CA CYS A 288 4.20 14.95 1.49
C CYS A 288 4.08 13.52 2.01
N LEU A 289 4.73 12.54 1.35
CA LEU A 289 4.77 11.16 1.80
C LEU A 289 5.59 11.00 3.09
N ALA A 290 6.68 11.76 3.26
CA ALA A 290 7.42 11.80 4.53
C ALA A 290 6.53 12.33 5.66
N VAL A 291 5.77 13.40 5.44
CA VAL A 291 4.79 13.92 6.41
C VAL A 291 3.74 12.86 6.73
N PHE A 292 3.22 12.14 5.72
CA PHE A 292 2.27 11.04 5.92
C PHE A 292 2.83 9.97 6.87
N VAL A 293 4.03 9.46 6.59
CA VAL A 293 4.67 8.40 7.40
C VAL A 293 4.91 8.86 8.84
N LEU A 294 5.38 10.09 9.03
CA LEU A 294 5.64 10.66 10.36
C LEU A 294 4.38 10.83 11.20
N LEU A 295 3.26 11.18 10.59
CA LEU A 295 1.99 11.41 11.29
C LEU A 295 1.21 10.13 11.58
N LEU A 296 1.48 9.02 10.91
CA LEU A 296 0.73 7.76 11.07
C LEU A 296 0.66 7.26 12.53
N PRO A 297 1.79 7.15 13.29
CA PRO A 297 1.73 6.68 14.67
C PRO A 297 0.92 7.61 15.57
N PHE A 298 1.02 8.92 15.35
CA PHE A 298 0.24 9.91 16.08
C PHE A 298 -1.26 9.74 15.82
N MET A 299 -1.67 9.55 14.58
CA MET A 299 -3.08 9.31 14.24
C MET A 299 -3.59 7.96 14.74
N GLY A 300 -2.72 6.93 14.75
CA GLY A 300 -3.02 5.65 15.39
C GLY A 300 -3.29 5.82 16.89
N TRP A 301 -2.43 6.55 17.59
CA TRP A 301 -2.61 6.89 19.00
C TRP A 301 -3.87 7.75 19.25
N LEU A 302 -4.14 8.72 18.39
CA LEU A 302 -5.33 9.55 18.49
C LEU A 302 -6.60 8.70 18.33
N SER A 303 -6.55 7.69 17.45
CA SER A 303 -7.65 6.75 17.25
C SER A 303 -7.93 5.86 18.47
N ASP A 304 -6.92 5.59 19.30
CA ASP A 304 -7.09 4.86 20.56
C ASP A 304 -7.88 5.69 21.61
N ARG A 305 -7.85 7.03 21.49
CA ARG A 305 -8.54 7.94 22.40
C ARG A 305 -9.92 8.37 21.93
N LEU A 306 -10.03 8.73 20.65
CA LEU A 306 -11.26 9.27 20.07
C LEU A 306 -12.18 8.20 19.47
N GLY A 307 -11.64 6.99 19.24
CA GLY A 307 -12.30 5.94 18.48
C GLY A 307 -11.82 5.88 17.03
N ARG A 308 -12.10 4.78 16.33
CA ARG A 308 -11.73 4.56 14.92
C ARG A 308 -12.64 5.34 14.00
N ARG A 309 -13.95 5.20 14.24
CA ARG A 309 -15.00 5.72 13.39
C ARG A 309 -14.93 7.24 13.15
N PRO A 310 -14.70 8.12 14.16
CA PRO A 310 -14.60 9.57 13.93
C PRO A 310 -13.48 9.95 12.97
N LEU A 311 -12.29 9.32 13.09
CA LEU A 311 -11.16 9.61 12.23
C LEU A 311 -11.41 9.18 10.78
N LEU A 312 -12.05 8.01 10.60
CA LEU A 312 -12.45 7.51 9.28
C LEU A 312 -13.48 8.45 8.62
N ILE A 313 -14.47 8.94 9.39
CA ILE A 313 -15.52 9.84 8.90
C ILE A 313 -14.94 11.21 8.51
N VAL A 314 -14.08 11.79 9.34
CA VAL A 314 -13.46 13.11 9.06
C VAL A 314 -12.71 13.09 7.73
N SER A 315 -11.95 12.03 7.45
CA SER A 315 -11.27 11.87 6.17
C SER A 315 -12.27 11.83 5.00
N CYS A 316 -13.32 11.02 5.10
CA CYS A 316 -14.32 10.90 4.05
C CYS A 316 -15.03 12.25 3.79
N ILE A 317 -15.42 12.98 4.82
CA ILE A 317 -16.04 14.33 4.70
C ILE A 317 -15.06 15.29 4.03
N GLY A 318 -13.80 15.32 4.49
CA GLY A 318 -12.77 16.19 3.93
C GLY A 318 -12.56 15.95 2.43
N TYR A 319 -12.46 14.69 2.01
CA TYR A 319 -12.32 14.34 0.59
C TYR A 319 -13.59 14.59 -0.23
N ALA A 320 -14.78 14.41 0.36
CA ALA A 320 -16.03 14.72 -0.32
C ALA A 320 -16.19 16.23 -0.59
N LEU A 321 -15.77 17.08 0.36
CA LEU A 321 -15.88 18.54 0.25
C LEU A 321 -14.74 19.17 -0.56
N LEU A 322 -13.51 18.72 -0.37
CA LEU A 322 -12.31 19.35 -0.91
C LEU A 322 -11.70 18.58 -2.11
N GLY A 323 -12.27 17.44 -2.49
CA GLY A 323 -11.76 16.63 -3.59
C GLY A 323 -11.61 17.42 -4.89
N TYR A 324 -12.56 18.23 -5.27
CA TYR A 324 -12.48 19.06 -6.48
C TYR A 324 -11.46 20.22 -6.35
N PRO A 325 -11.43 21.01 -5.28
CA PRO A 325 -10.37 21.99 -5.01
C PRO A 325 -8.95 21.45 -5.10
N PHE A 326 -8.70 20.23 -4.65
CA PHE A 326 -7.37 19.61 -4.73
C PHE A 326 -6.86 19.52 -6.17
N PHE A 327 -7.71 19.07 -7.08
CA PHE A 327 -7.33 18.94 -8.49
C PHE A 327 -7.23 20.30 -9.20
N LEU A 328 -8.04 21.29 -8.81
CA LEU A 328 -7.90 22.66 -9.29
C LEU A 328 -6.53 23.24 -8.92
N MET A 329 -6.14 23.15 -7.67
CA MET A 329 -4.85 23.64 -7.18
C MET A 329 -3.68 22.90 -7.83
N ALA A 330 -3.74 21.57 -7.93
CA ALA A 330 -2.68 20.76 -8.50
C ALA A 330 -2.49 20.97 -10.02
N ALA A 331 -3.57 21.32 -10.74
CA ALA A 331 -3.55 21.61 -12.18
C ALA A 331 -3.09 23.03 -12.51
N SER A 332 -2.95 23.91 -11.52
CA SER A 332 -2.72 25.35 -11.73
C SER A 332 -1.35 25.72 -12.32
N GLY A 333 -0.38 24.78 -12.33
CA GLY A 333 1.01 25.06 -12.69
C GLY A 333 1.81 25.84 -11.63
N ASN A 334 1.17 26.21 -10.52
CA ASN A 334 1.81 26.89 -9.40
C ASN A 334 2.33 25.89 -8.37
N VAL A 335 3.63 25.93 -8.08
CA VAL A 335 4.29 25.00 -7.13
C VAL A 335 3.70 25.11 -5.72
N GLY A 336 3.42 26.33 -5.24
CA GLY A 336 2.85 26.54 -3.91
C GLY A 336 1.45 25.94 -3.77
N LEU A 337 0.58 26.13 -4.80
CA LEU A 337 -0.74 25.52 -4.82
C LEU A 337 -0.67 23.99 -4.94
N ALA A 338 0.28 23.46 -5.71
CA ALA A 338 0.48 22.02 -5.85
C ALA A 338 0.92 21.38 -4.51
N ILE A 339 1.84 22.01 -3.79
CA ILE A 339 2.24 21.59 -2.43
C ILE A 339 1.03 21.63 -1.50
N THR A 340 0.28 22.73 -1.50
CA THR A 340 -0.91 22.88 -0.64
C THR A 340 -1.95 21.80 -0.94
N ALA A 341 -2.23 21.53 -2.21
CA ALA A 341 -3.17 20.49 -2.63
C ALA A 341 -2.77 19.12 -2.08
N GLN A 342 -1.55 18.69 -2.35
CA GLN A 342 -1.10 17.35 -1.95
C GLN A 342 -0.94 17.23 -0.43
N LEU A 343 -0.46 18.28 0.23
CA LEU A 343 -0.33 18.30 1.69
C LEU A 343 -1.71 18.20 2.37
N LEU A 344 -2.71 18.95 1.90
CA LEU A 344 -4.09 18.86 2.42
C LEU A 344 -4.70 17.47 2.18
N MET A 345 -4.50 16.89 1.00
CA MET A 345 -4.91 15.50 0.75
C MET A 345 -4.30 14.54 1.77
N VAL A 346 -3.01 14.65 2.04
CA VAL A 346 -2.30 13.83 3.01
C VAL A 346 -2.82 14.06 4.43
N LEU A 347 -2.98 15.31 4.86
CA LEU A 347 -3.45 15.64 6.21
C LEU A 347 -4.88 15.15 6.47
N LEU A 348 -5.73 15.14 5.44
CA LEU A 348 -7.08 14.59 5.54
C LEU A 348 -7.11 13.06 5.45
N TYR A 349 -6.13 12.45 4.78
CA TYR A 349 -6.08 11.00 4.65
C TYR A 349 -5.40 10.30 5.84
N VAL A 350 -4.38 10.91 6.45
CA VAL A 350 -3.59 10.26 7.50
C VAL A 350 -4.42 9.85 8.74
N PRO A 351 -5.48 10.55 9.17
CA PRO A 351 -6.38 10.07 10.23
C PRO A 351 -7.06 8.74 9.88
N TYR A 352 -7.50 8.60 8.63
CA TYR A 352 -8.07 7.37 8.11
C TYR A 352 -7.04 6.24 8.15
N ALA A 353 -5.90 6.48 7.56
CA ALA A 353 -4.82 5.52 7.45
C ALA A 353 -4.33 5.03 8.82
N GLY A 354 -4.16 5.94 9.79
CA GLY A 354 -3.71 5.60 11.14
C GLY A 354 -4.70 4.73 11.93
N ALA A 355 -6.01 4.93 11.72
CA ALA A 355 -7.07 4.18 12.41
C ALA A 355 -7.41 2.84 11.73
N CYS A 356 -7.22 2.75 10.42
CA CYS A 356 -7.77 1.69 9.57
C CYS A 356 -7.24 0.27 9.89
N PRO A 357 -5.94 0.01 10.16
CA PRO A 357 -5.45 -1.33 10.47
C PRO A 357 -6.08 -1.93 11.72
N ALA A 358 -6.24 -1.12 12.79
CA ALA A 358 -6.90 -1.56 14.01
C ALA A 358 -8.39 -1.84 13.75
N PHE A 359 -9.09 -0.94 13.06
CA PHE A 359 -10.48 -1.12 12.69
C PHE A 359 -10.71 -2.45 11.95
N TYR A 360 -9.89 -2.76 10.95
CA TYR A 360 -10.00 -4.02 10.21
C TYR A 360 -9.84 -5.27 11.10
N ALA A 361 -8.89 -5.23 12.03
CA ALA A 361 -8.69 -6.36 12.92
C ALA A 361 -9.83 -6.51 13.95
N GLU A 362 -10.47 -5.40 14.34
CA GLU A 362 -11.55 -5.36 15.35
C GLU A 362 -12.91 -5.82 14.80
N ILE A 363 -13.17 -5.71 13.48
CA ILE A 363 -14.45 -6.13 12.90
C ILE A 363 -14.58 -7.65 12.72
N PHE A 364 -13.47 -8.40 12.67
CA PHE A 364 -13.50 -9.84 12.46
C PHE A 364 -13.18 -10.64 13.72
N PRO A 365 -13.87 -11.78 13.95
CA PRO A 365 -13.45 -12.73 14.98
C PRO A 365 -12.05 -13.29 14.69
N THR A 366 -11.27 -13.56 15.73
CA THR A 366 -9.87 -14.03 15.64
C THR A 366 -9.72 -15.25 14.72
N ARG A 367 -10.65 -16.20 14.76
CA ARG A 367 -10.61 -17.46 13.99
C ARG A 367 -10.59 -17.26 12.47
N VAL A 368 -11.27 -16.24 11.97
CA VAL A 368 -11.42 -15.98 10.52
C VAL A 368 -10.77 -14.65 10.09
N ARG A 369 -10.23 -13.89 11.04
CA ARG A 369 -9.71 -12.54 10.84
C ARG A 369 -8.73 -12.46 9.68
N TYR A 370 -7.72 -13.33 9.67
CA TYR A 370 -6.69 -13.33 8.64
C TYR A 370 -7.29 -13.47 7.24
N THR A 371 -8.09 -14.49 7.04
CA THR A 371 -8.65 -14.83 5.71
C THR A 371 -9.72 -13.84 5.26
N ALA A 372 -10.68 -13.52 6.13
CA ALA A 372 -11.79 -12.64 5.79
C ALA A 372 -11.32 -11.20 5.51
N LEU A 373 -10.38 -10.71 6.32
CA LEU A 373 -9.74 -9.41 6.11
C LEU A 373 -8.97 -9.39 4.79
N SER A 374 -8.13 -10.40 4.55
CA SER A 374 -7.31 -10.47 3.33
C SER A 374 -8.16 -10.45 2.06
N ILE A 375 -9.30 -11.14 2.05
CA ILE A 375 -10.19 -11.19 0.88
C ILE A 375 -10.87 -9.85 0.65
N GLY A 376 -11.59 -9.33 1.65
CA GLY A 376 -12.31 -8.06 1.51
C GLY A 376 -11.39 -6.92 1.10
N TYR A 377 -10.22 -6.85 1.72
CA TYR A 377 -9.19 -5.87 1.42
C TYR A 377 -8.59 -6.05 0.01
N ASN A 378 -8.08 -7.24 -0.32
CA ASN A 378 -7.37 -7.45 -1.59
C ASN A 378 -8.27 -7.30 -2.81
N ILE A 379 -9.56 -7.68 -2.74
CA ILE A 379 -10.52 -7.45 -3.83
C ILE A 379 -10.72 -5.94 -4.05
N ALA A 380 -10.96 -5.17 -3.00
CA ALA A 380 -11.14 -3.73 -3.12
C ALA A 380 -9.86 -3.04 -3.62
N VAL A 381 -8.69 -3.42 -3.10
CA VAL A 381 -7.40 -2.89 -3.54
C VAL A 381 -7.11 -3.27 -4.99
N ALA A 382 -7.40 -4.48 -5.42
CA ALA A 382 -7.19 -4.90 -6.81
C ALA A 382 -8.03 -4.07 -7.78
N ILE A 383 -9.31 -3.85 -7.48
CA ILE A 383 -10.24 -3.16 -8.38
C ILE A 383 -10.02 -1.64 -8.33
N PHE A 384 -10.03 -1.06 -7.14
CA PHE A 384 -10.09 0.39 -6.95
C PHE A 384 -8.73 1.03 -6.66
N GLY A 385 -7.79 0.29 -6.06
CA GLY A 385 -6.48 0.81 -5.70
C GLY A 385 -5.45 0.69 -6.82
N GLY A 386 -5.20 -0.54 -7.26
CA GLY A 386 -4.22 -0.83 -8.31
C GLY A 386 -4.55 -0.11 -9.61
N PHE A 387 -5.83 -0.01 -9.95
CA PHE A 387 -6.30 0.72 -11.13
C PHE A 387 -6.65 2.19 -10.86
N ALA A 388 -6.50 2.73 -9.64
CA ALA A 388 -6.85 4.13 -9.37
C ALA A 388 -6.14 5.13 -10.29
N PRO A 389 -4.82 5.06 -10.52
CA PRO A 389 -4.14 5.95 -11.46
C PRO A 389 -4.61 5.76 -12.91
N PHE A 390 -4.91 4.54 -13.32
CA PHE A 390 -5.49 4.24 -14.63
C PHE A 390 -6.87 4.88 -14.79
N ILE A 391 -7.77 4.64 -13.82
CA ILE A 391 -9.13 5.21 -13.82
C ILE A 391 -9.07 6.73 -13.86
N ALA A 392 -8.22 7.35 -13.04
CA ALA A 392 -8.06 8.80 -13.01
C ALA A 392 -7.58 9.35 -14.37
N THR A 393 -6.55 8.75 -14.97
CA THR A 393 -6.05 9.15 -16.30
C THR A 393 -7.08 8.91 -17.40
N PHE A 394 -7.81 7.78 -17.33
CA PHE A 394 -8.88 7.44 -18.27
C PHE A 394 -10.04 8.44 -18.21
N LEU A 395 -10.46 8.85 -17.01
CA LEU A 395 -11.49 9.86 -16.82
C LEU A 395 -11.09 11.20 -17.46
N VAL A 396 -9.85 11.66 -17.28
CA VAL A 396 -9.34 12.86 -17.95
C VAL A 396 -9.47 12.74 -19.47
N ARG A 397 -9.06 11.60 -20.03
CA ARG A 397 -9.10 11.38 -21.47
C ARG A 397 -10.50 11.34 -22.05
N VAL A 398 -11.42 10.58 -21.43
CA VAL A 398 -12.78 10.37 -21.97
C VAL A 398 -13.65 11.62 -21.81
N THR A 399 -13.49 12.32 -20.71
CA THR A 399 -14.32 13.51 -20.44
C THR A 399 -13.75 14.80 -21.04
N GLY A 400 -12.47 14.80 -21.43
CA GLY A 400 -11.75 16.02 -21.80
C GLY A 400 -11.56 17.00 -20.62
N ASN A 401 -11.97 16.63 -19.42
CA ASN A 401 -11.89 17.48 -18.22
C ASN A 401 -10.71 17.04 -17.34
N ASN A 402 -9.75 17.93 -17.18
CA ASN A 402 -8.56 17.67 -16.36
C ASN A 402 -8.90 17.39 -14.88
N HIS A 403 -10.03 17.87 -14.39
CA HIS A 403 -10.45 17.71 -13.00
C HIS A 403 -11.36 16.50 -12.77
N ALA A 404 -11.63 15.67 -13.81
CA ALA A 404 -12.49 14.50 -13.71
C ALA A 404 -12.07 13.48 -12.62
N PRO A 405 -10.77 13.28 -12.31
CA PRO A 405 -10.36 12.40 -11.21
C PRO A 405 -10.90 12.79 -9.84
N ALA A 406 -11.26 14.07 -9.64
CA ALA A 406 -11.89 14.55 -8.41
C ALA A 406 -13.20 13.81 -8.12
N PHE A 407 -14.02 13.58 -9.13
CA PHE A 407 -15.31 12.89 -8.96
C PHE A 407 -15.13 11.44 -8.54
N TYR A 408 -14.07 10.75 -8.98
CA TYR A 408 -13.75 9.41 -8.54
C TYR A 408 -13.40 9.37 -7.05
N VAL A 409 -12.58 10.30 -6.59
CA VAL A 409 -12.17 10.43 -5.19
C VAL A 409 -13.37 10.78 -4.30
N ILE A 410 -14.19 11.75 -4.73
CA ILE A 410 -15.41 12.18 -4.04
C ILE A 410 -16.41 11.01 -3.94
N ALA A 411 -16.65 10.29 -5.04
CA ALA A 411 -17.56 9.14 -5.04
C ALA A 411 -17.11 8.05 -4.07
N ALA A 412 -15.82 7.70 -4.06
CA ALA A 412 -15.26 6.74 -3.12
C ALA A 412 -15.44 7.19 -1.67
N ALA A 413 -15.19 8.47 -1.39
CA ALA A 413 -15.37 9.05 -0.06
C ALA A 413 -16.84 9.02 0.40
N ILE A 414 -17.79 9.40 -0.47
CA ILE A 414 -19.22 9.41 -0.15
C ILE A 414 -19.74 7.99 0.11
N VAL A 415 -19.40 7.03 -0.76
CA VAL A 415 -19.82 5.63 -0.59
C VAL A 415 -19.32 5.07 0.74
N THR A 416 -18.04 5.29 1.04
CA THR A 416 -17.46 4.84 2.31
C THR A 416 -18.07 5.58 3.51
N LEU A 417 -18.34 6.88 3.40
CA LEU A 417 -19.01 7.66 4.44
C LEU A 417 -20.37 7.07 4.80
N VAL A 418 -21.20 6.75 3.80
CA VAL A 418 -22.52 6.14 4.02
C VAL A 418 -22.42 4.81 4.78
N ILE A 419 -21.41 4.00 4.45
CA ILE A 419 -21.13 2.74 5.14
C ILE A 419 -20.72 2.99 6.60
N LEU A 420 -19.79 3.94 6.82
CA LEU A 420 -19.29 4.27 8.17
C LEU A 420 -20.36 4.87 9.08
N LEU A 421 -21.31 5.63 8.53
CA LEU A 421 -22.43 6.18 9.30
C LEU A 421 -23.32 5.07 9.90
N ARG A 422 -23.39 3.91 9.24
CA ARG A 422 -24.14 2.73 9.71
C ARG A 422 -23.31 1.74 10.52
N THR A 423 -22.01 2.02 10.69
CA THR A 423 -21.07 1.15 11.41
C THR A 423 -20.97 1.57 12.87
N ARG A 424 -20.81 0.62 13.79
CA ARG A 424 -20.56 0.90 15.20
C ARG A 424 -19.09 1.18 15.46
N GLU A 425 -18.80 1.92 16.54
CA GLU A 425 -17.42 2.12 17.02
C GLU A 425 -16.84 0.78 17.49
N THR A 426 -15.57 0.53 17.20
CA THR A 426 -14.88 -0.72 17.50
C THR A 426 -13.77 -0.59 18.54
N ALA A 427 -13.23 0.61 18.73
CA ALA A 427 -12.02 0.87 19.52
C ALA A 427 -12.08 0.38 20.97
N PHE A 428 -13.26 0.45 21.58
CA PHE A 428 -13.43 0.21 23.02
C PHE A 428 -14.01 -1.19 23.33
N ALA A 429 -14.17 -2.00 22.29
CA ALA A 429 -14.66 -3.38 22.44
C ALA A 429 -13.47 -4.37 22.54
N PRO A 430 -13.61 -5.49 23.28
CA PRO A 430 -12.64 -6.56 23.23
C PRO A 430 -12.57 -7.16 21.83
N LEU A 431 -11.39 -7.69 21.45
CA LEU A 431 -11.27 -8.46 20.21
C LEU A 431 -12.16 -9.71 20.29
N ARG A 432 -12.95 -9.94 19.27
CA ARG A 432 -13.84 -11.10 19.15
C ARG A 432 -13.08 -12.36 18.78
#